data_2597ef8afc26a7bbd102f02387875dfa
#
_entry.id   2597ef8afc26a7bbd102f02387875dfa
#
_cell.length_a   1.000
_cell.length_b   1.000
_cell.length_c   1.000
_cell.angle_alpha   90.00
_cell.angle_beta   90.00
_cell.angle_gamma   90.00
#
_symmetry.space_group_name_H-M   'P 1'
#
loop_
_entity.id
_entity.type
_entity.pdbx_description
1 polymer ?
#
loop_
_entity_poly.entity_id
_entity_poly.type
_entity_poly.pdbx_seq_one_letter_code
_entity_poly.pdbx_strand_id
1 'polypeptide(L)'
;MTASDHIRPNGPRNSRELVLGRIRAALGDTAEVAEQPLPRDYLTAHVPADDPAALLDLLHHNLADYRALVHRCHEDELPRRIAGLLIERGSRTVVVPAGLPAAWLTAAEAEGVELLPDDGTLTAARLDAVDSVVTGCALAVAETGTIVLDAGPGQGRRLLSLVPDHHVCVVRTPEQVVASVPLALPRLDPVRPQTWISGPSATSDIELDRVEGVHGPRTLEVLLVTATGADAVTPA
;
A
#
# COMPACT_ATOMS: atom_id res chain seq x y z
N MET A 1 -29.15 62.81 39.08
CA MET A 1 -27.85 62.16 38.69
C MET A 1 -28.14 60.73 38.42
N THR A 2 -28.39 60.42 37.20
CA THR A 2 -28.78 59.08 36.73
C THR A 2 -27.56 58.36 36.15
N ALA A 3 -27.18 57.25 36.74
CA ALA A 3 -26.11 56.41 36.26
C ALA A 3 -26.62 55.59 35.09
N SER A 4 -25.99 55.80 33.92
CA SER A 4 -26.22 54.96 32.72
C SER A 4 -25.50 53.63 32.86
N ASP A 5 -26.27 52.58 32.85
CA ASP A 5 -25.83 51.20 32.88
C ASP A 5 -25.39 50.82 31.43
N HIS A 6 -24.09 50.79 31.20
CA HIS A 6 -23.52 50.37 29.93
C HIS A 6 -23.50 48.86 29.83
N ILE A 7 -24.47 48.26 29.16
CA ILE A 7 -24.49 46.88 28.74
C ILE A 7 -23.29 46.67 27.78
N ARG A 8 -22.27 45.94 28.20
CA ARG A 8 -21.15 45.51 27.36
C ARG A 8 -21.67 44.45 26.36
N PRO A 9 -21.44 44.60 25.05
CA PRO A 9 -21.82 43.58 24.08
C PRO A 9 -20.93 42.36 24.30
N ASN A 10 -21.58 41.16 24.35
CA ASN A 10 -20.95 39.86 24.38
C ASN A 10 -19.88 39.78 23.29
N GLY A 11 -18.65 39.44 23.68
CA GLY A 11 -17.55 39.15 22.75
C GLY A 11 -17.89 38.04 21.73
N PRO A 12 -17.12 37.90 20.68
CA PRO A 12 -17.44 36.96 19.60
C PRO A 12 -17.58 35.55 20.16
N ARG A 13 -18.80 35.01 20.11
CA ARG A 13 -19.05 33.60 20.43
C ARG A 13 -18.20 32.75 19.50
N ASN A 14 -17.38 31.87 20.08
CA ASN A 14 -16.57 30.93 19.34
C ASN A 14 -17.44 30.22 18.28
N SER A 15 -17.08 30.30 17.02
CA SER A 15 -17.84 29.71 15.89
C SER A 15 -18.13 28.21 16.12
N ARG A 16 -17.23 27.52 16.83
CA ARG A 16 -17.41 26.13 17.22
C ARG A 16 -18.61 25.95 18.18
N GLU A 17 -18.75 26.80 19.18
CA GLU A 17 -19.87 26.73 20.14
C GLU A 17 -21.20 27.06 19.47
N LEU A 18 -21.21 28.01 18.52
CA LEU A 18 -22.40 28.34 17.74
C LEU A 18 -22.85 27.15 16.87
N VAL A 19 -21.93 26.49 16.18
CA VAL A 19 -22.21 25.33 15.33
C VAL A 19 -22.68 24.15 16.18
N LEU A 20 -21.99 23.84 17.26
CA LEU A 20 -22.38 22.76 18.17
C LEU A 20 -23.73 23.03 18.84
N GLY A 21 -24.01 24.30 19.21
CA GLY A 21 -25.30 24.70 19.76
C GLY A 21 -26.45 24.49 18.76
N ARG A 22 -26.26 24.80 17.49
CA ARG A 22 -27.25 24.53 16.42
C ARG A 22 -27.48 23.05 16.20
N ILE A 23 -26.42 22.25 16.21
CA ILE A 23 -26.53 20.78 16.08
C ILE A 23 -27.31 20.21 17.27
N ARG A 24 -26.98 20.57 18.52
CA ARG A 24 -27.72 20.12 19.72
C ARG A 24 -29.18 20.52 19.70
N ALA A 25 -29.47 21.76 19.26
CA ALA A 25 -30.85 22.24 19.13
C ALA A 25 -31.63 21.48 18.05
N ALA A 26 -31.00 21.12 16.97
CA ALA A 26 -31.62 20.32 15.89
C ALA A 26 -31.84 18.86 16.27
N LEU A 27 -30.95 18.28 17.07
CA LEU A 27 -31.11 16.91 17.58
C LEU A 27 -32.20 16.80 18.65
N GLY A 28 -32.57 17.89 19.34
CA GLY A 28 -33.56 17.87 20.42
C GLY A 28 -33.18 16.95 21.56
N ASP A 29 -34.13 16.66 22.43
CA ASP A 29 -34.06 15.58 23.41
C ASP A 29 -34.36 14.24 22.74
N THR A 30 -33.47 13.81 21.82
CA THR A 30 -33.52 12.42 21.35
C THR A 30 -33.21 11.54 22.55
N ALA A 31 -34.25 10.82 23.03
CA ALA A 31 -34.08 9.81 24.06
C ALA A 31 -32.88 8.93 23.62
N GLU A 32 -31.98 8.67 24.54
CA GLU A 32 -30.87 7.74 24.37
C GLU A 32 -31.45 6.41 23.88
N VAL A 33 -31.43 6.21 22.54
CA VAL A 33 -31.79 4.92 21.97
C VAL A 33 -30.70 3.99 22.46
N ALA A 34 -31.08 3.07 23.34
CA ALA A 34 -30.15 2.05 23.80
C ALA A 34 -29.53 1.38 22.56
N GLU A 35 -28.23 1.59 22.39
CA GLU A 35 -27.50 0.97 21.27
C GLU A 35 -27.67 -0.55 21.38
N GLN A 36 -28.50 -1.13 20.54
CA GLN A 36 -28.53 -2.58 20.43
C GLN A 36 -27.19 -3.00 19.81
N PRO A 37 -26.48 -3.95 20.45
CA PRO A 37 -25.24 -4.45 19.87
C PRO A 37 -25.53 -5.02 18.48
N LEU A 38 -24.95 -4.38 17.46
CA LEU A 38 -25.05 -4.88 16.08
C LEU A 38 -24.31 -6.21 16.00
N PRO A 39 -24.94 -7.25 15.46
CA PRO A 39 -24.25 -8.52 15.19
C PRO A 39 -23.06 -8.24 14.24
N ARG A 40 -21.89 -8.75 14.60
CA ARG A 40 -20.65 -8.55 13.83
C ARG A 40 -20.07 -9.86 13.31
N ASP A 41 -20.94 -10.84 13.08
CA ASP A 41 -20.60 -12.14 12.51
C ASP A 41 -20.36 -12.02 11.00
N TYR A 42 -19.37 -11.18 10.64
CA TYR A 42 -18.98 -10.99 9.25
C TYR A 42 -18.18 -12.18 8.76
N LEU A 43 -18.38 -12.53 7.49
CA LEU A 43 -17.49 -13.47 6.80
C LEU A 43 -16.07 -12.90 6.78
N THR A 44 -15.11 -13.66 7.30
CA THR A 44 -13.72 -13.21 7.40
C THR A 44 -12.92 -13.49 6.13
N ALA A 45 -13.30 -14.50 5.34
CA ALA A 45 -12.70 -14.81 4.05
C ALA A 45 -13.70 -15.59 3.17
N HIS A 46 -13.60 -15.45 1.85
CA HIS A 46 -14.39 -16.20 0.87
C HIS A 46 -13.67 -17.48 0.41
N VAL A 47 -12.36 -17.58 0.67
CA VAL A 47 -11.53 -18.72 0.32
C VAL A 47 -10.89 -19.31 1.58
N PRO A 48 -10.55 -20.63 1.58
CA PRO A 48 -9.81 -21.24 2.68
C PRO A 48 -8.49 -20.51 2.92
N ALA A 49 -8.23 -20.14 4.16
CA ALA A 49 -7.01 -19.43 4.54
C ALA A 49 -5.84 -20.39 4.88
N ASP A 50 -6.09 -21.68 4.89
CA ASP A 50 -5.19 -22.76 5.30
C ASP A 50 -4.51 -23.48 4.13
N ASP A 51 -4.77 -23.04 2.88
CA ASP A 51 -4.08 -23.55 1.68
C ASP A 51 -3.17 -22.45 1.08
N PRO A 52 -1.87 -22.41 1.44
CA PRO A 52 -0.94 -21.41 0.94
C PRO A 52 -0.75 -21.44 -0.58
N ALA A 53 -0.83 -22.63 -1.20
CA ALA A 53 -0.65 -22.76 -2.65
C ALA A 53 -1.85 -22.15 -3.39
N ALA A 54 -3.08 -22.46 -2.96
CA ALA A 54 -4.29 -21.87 -3.52
C ALA A 54 -4.34 -20.36 -3.31
N LEU A 55 -3.90 -19.85 -2.15
CA LEU A 55 -3.81 -18.40 -1.89
C LEU A 55 -2.79 -17.73 -2.80
N LEU A 56 -1.65 -18.37 -3.05
CA LEU A 56 -0.63 -17.85 -3.96
C LEU A 56 -1.13 -17.80 -5.40
N ASP A 57 -1.85 -18.82 -5.85
CA ASP A 57 -2.45 -18.85 -7.18
C ASP A 57 -3.53 -17.80 -7.34
N LEU A 58 -4.37 -17.61 -6.33
CA LEU A 58 -5.40 -16.58 -6.31
C LEU A 58 -4.79 -15.17 -6.32
N LEU A 59 -3.75 -14.94 -5.50
CA LEU A 59 -3.03 -13.66 -5.48
C LEU A 59 -2.43 -13.34 -6.85
N HIS A 60 -1.75 -14.32 -7.45
CA HIS A 60 -1.19 -14.18 -8.80
C HIS A 60 -2.26 -13.81 -9.82
N HIS A 61 -3.37 -14.55 -9.83
CA HIS A 61 -4.49 -14.33 -10.75
C HIS A 61 -5.05 -12.91 -10.61
N ASN A 62 -5.38 -12.51 -9.38
CA ASN A 62 -6.00 -11.21 -9.13
C ASN A 62 -5.05 -10.03 -9.38
N LEU A 63 -3.75 -10.16 -9.07
CA LEU A 63 -2.76 -9.15 -9.44
C LEU A 63 -2.65 -8.99 -10.97
N ALA A 64 -2.63 -10.11 -11.70
CA ALA A 64 -2.55 -10.10 -13.17
C ALA A 64 -3.84 -9.54 -13.80
N ASP A 65 -5.01 -9.83 -13.25
CA ASP A 65 -6.29 -9.26 -13.70
C ASP A 65 -6.30 -7.73 -13.58
N TYR A 66 -5.68 -7.19 -12.53
CA TYR A 66 -5.43 -5.75 -12.37
C TYR A 66 -4.22 -5.24 -13.17
N ARG A 67 -3.67 -6.05 -14.10
CA ARG A 67 -2.56 -5.70 -15.01
C ARG A 67 -1.18 -5.51 -14.36
N ALA A 68 -0.97 -6.01 -13.15
CA ALA A 68 0.38 -6.17 -12.65
C ALA A 68 1.09 -7.30 -13.41
N LEU A 69 2.39 -7.12 -13.64
CA LEU A 69 3.24 -8.16 -14.21
C LEU A 69 3.76 -9.03 -13.06
N VAL A 70 3.27 -10.27 -12.97
CA VAL A 70 3.52 -11.13 -11.81
C VAL A 70 4.51 -12.23 -12.16
N HIS A 71 5.55 -12.34 -11.36
CA HIS A 71 6.62 -13.33 -11.50
C HIS A 71 6.73 -14.16 -10.24
N ARG A 72 7.05 -15.45 -10.38
CA ARG A 72 7.37 -16.35 -9.27
C ARG A 72 8.83 -16.73 -9.34
N CYS A 73 9.52 -16.71 -8.22
CA CYS A 73 10.91 -17.15 -8.13
C CYS A 73 11.23 -17.65 -6.72
N HIS A 74 12.36 -18.35 -6.61
CA HIS A 74 12.95 -18.68 -5.33
C HIS A 74 13.86 -17.54 -4.81
N GLU A 75 14.11 -17.53 -3.51
CA GLU A 75 14.87 -16.46 -2.86
C GLU A 75 16.30 -16.30 -3.42
N ASP A 76 16.94 -17.39 -3.82
CA ASP A 76 18.27 -17.40 -4.44
C ASP A 76 18.29 -16.82 -5.88
N GLU A 77 17.16 -16.82 -6.57
CA GLU A 77 17.00 -16.24 -7.91
C GLU A 77 16.68 -14.74 -7.86
N LEU A 78 16.20 -14.24 -6.70
CA LEU A 78 15.63 -12.89 -6.56
C LEU A 78 16.56 -11.78 -7.07
N PRO A 79 17.87 -11.72 -6.75
CA PRO A 79 18.73 -10.65 -7.23
C PRO A 79 18.82 -10.59 -8.75
N ARG A 80 18.92 -11.77 -9.40
CA ARG A 80 18.97 -11.86 -10.87
C ARG A 80 17.63 -11.50 -11.51
N ARG A 81 16.52 -11.86 -10.89
CA ARG A 81 15.19 -11.49 -11.38
C ARG A 81 14.97 -9.99 -11.32
N ILE A 82 15.30 -9.34 -10.20
CA ILE A 82 15.22 -7.88 -10.08
C ILE A 82 16.08 -7.22 -11.17
N ALA A 83 17.34 -7.64 -11.32
CA ALA A 83 18.24 -7.09 -12.34
C ALA A 83 17.65 -7.24 -13.75
N GLY A 84 17.12 -8.42 -14.10
CA GLY A 84 16.48 -8.67 -15.39
C GLY A 84 15.32 -7.72 -15.66
N LEU A 85 14.39 -7.53 -14.71
CA LEU A 85 13.24 -6.63 -14.86
C LEU A 85 13.68 -5.17 -15.05
N LEU A 86 14.67 -4.72 -14.31
CA LEU A 86 15.21 -3.37 -14.42
C LEU A 86 15.87 -3.14 -15.80
N ILE A 87 16.64 -4.12 -16.28
CA ILE A 87 17.32 -4.05 -17.59
C ILE A 87 16.30 -4.10 -18.74
N GLU A 88 15.32 -5.00 -18.69
CA GLU A 88 14.26 -5.11 -19.69
C GLU A 88 13.46 -3.81 -19.82
N ARG A 89 13.33 -3.08 -18.70
CA ARG A 89 12.69 -1.76 -18.66
C ARG A 89 13.61 -0.63 -19.10
N GLY A 90 14.90 -0.88 -19.25
CA GLY A 90 15.90 0.14 -19.56
C GLY A 90 16.22 1.06 -18.39
N SER A 91 15.95 0.63 -17.17
CA SER A 91 16.21 1.40 -15.95
C SER A 91 17.70 1.54 -15.71
N ARG A 92 18.16 2.78 -15.59
CA ARG A 92 19.55 3.13 -15.27
C ARG A 92 19.70 3.59 -13.84
N THR A 93 18.61 4.08 -13.27
CA THR A 93 18.56 4.61 -11.89
C THR A 93 17.43 3.95 -11.12
N VAL A 94 17.70 3.54 -9.88
CA VAL A 94 16.74 2.89 -9.00
C VAL A 94 16.79 3.54 -7.63
N VAL A 95 15.66 4.04 -7.14
CA VAL A 95 15.58 4.51 -5.76
C VAL A 95 15.39 3.34 -4.80
N VAL A 96 16.15 3.35 -3.72
CA VAL A 96 16.25 2.26 -2.75
C VAL A 96 15.78 2.75 -1.38
N PRO A 97 14.68 2.22 -0.83
CA PRO A 97 14.22 2.56 0.50
C PRO A 97 15.16 2.04 1.58
N ALA A 98 15.24 2.77 2.68
CA ALA A 98 15.99 2.33 3.85
C ALA A 98 15.48 0.97 4.36
N GLY A 99 16.41 0.05 4.66
CA GLY A 99 16.10 -1.28 5.17
C GLY A 99 15.75 -2.32 4.09
N LEU A 100 15.83 -1.97 2.81
CA LEU A 100 15.79 -2.98 1.74
C LEU A 100 17.08 -3.83 1.82
N PRO A 101 16.99 -5.18 1.74
CA PRO A 101 18.19 -6.02 1.75
C PRO A 101 19.11 -5.70 0.57
N ALA A 102 20.35 -5.28 0.84
CA ALA A 102 21.32 -4.92 -0.20
C ALA A 102 21.56 -6.09 -1.19
N ALA A 103 21.51 -7.32 -0.68
CA ALA A 103 21.68 -8.53 -1.50
C ALA A 103 20.68 -8.62 -2.68
N TRP A 104 19.51 -8.00 -2.58
CA TRP A 104 18.53 -8.03 -3.67
C TRP A 104 18.96 -7.24 -4.90
N LEU A 105 19.84 -6.25 -4.72
CA LEU A 105 20.24 -5.33 -5.79
C LEU A 105 21.67 -5.56 -6.31
N THR A 106 22.41 -6.51 -5.74
CA THR A 106 23.80 -6.77 -6.13
C THR A 106 23.97 -7.11 -7.60
N ALA A 107 23.04 -7.86 -8.19
CA ALA A 107 23.08 -8.20 -9.61
C ALA A 107 22.77 -6.98 -10.50
N ALA A 108 21.83 -6.12 -10.11
CA ALA A 108 21.50 -4.90 -10.84
C ALA A 108 22.66 -3.90 -10.82
N GLU A 109 23.32 -3.74 -9.67
CA GLU A 109 24.50 -2.89 -9.52
C GLU A 109 25.67 -3.40 -10.39
N ALA A 110 25.88 -4.72 -10.45
CA ALA A 110 26.89 -5.34 -11.29
C ALA A 110 26.66 -5.11 -12.80
N GLU A 111 25.41 -4.94 -13.21
CA GLU A 111 24.99 -4.60 -14.59
C GLU A 111 25.00 -3.08 -14.85
N GLY A 112 25.47 -2.27 -13.89
CA GLY A 112 25.65 -0.83 -14.03
C GLY A 112 24.41 0.02 -13.71
N VAL A 113 23.42 -0.53 -13.04
CA VAL A 113 22.27 0.24 -12.51
C VAL A 113 22.72 1.07 -11.32
N GLU A 114 22.49 2.38 -11.36
CA GLU A 114 22.79 3.31 -10.28
C GLU A 114 21.75 3.20 -9.17
N LEU A 115 22.19 2.89 -7.96
CA LEU A 115 21.34 2.82 -6.78
C LEU A 115 21.31 4.16 -6.05
N LEU A 116 20.13 4.72 -5.85
CA LEU A 116 19.88 5.99 -5.16
C LEU A 116 19.20 5.72 -3.81
N PRO A 117 19.95 5.68 -2.69
CA PRO A 117 19.34 5.51 -1.38
C PRO A 117 18.40 6.67 -1.04
N ASP A 118 17.18 6.36 -0.56
CA ASP A 118 16.28 7.37 -0.03
C ASP A 118 16.59 7.64 1.44
N ASP A 119 17.20 8.79 1.69
CA ASP A 119 17.46 9.33 3.03
C ASP A 119 16.33 10.29 3.51
N GLY A 120 15.23 10.38 2.76
CA GLY A 120 14.13 11.30 3.02
C GLY A 120 14.28 12.68 2.39
N THR A 121 15.42 13.00 1.77
CA THR A 121 15.68 14.32 1.17
C THR A 121 15.29 14.41 -0.31
N LEU A 122 15.09 13.27 -1.00
CA LEU A 122 14.69 13.24 -2.39
C LEU A 122 13.31 13.88 -2.57
N THR A 123 13.27 14.98 -3.32
CA THR A 123 12.01 15.67 -3.67
C THR A 123 11.23 14.89 -4.73
N ALA A 124 9.93 15.21 -4.90
CA ALA A 124 9.12 14.62 -5.96
C ALA A 124 9.75 14.82 -7.36
N ALA A 125 10.29 16.01 -7.65
CA ALA A 125 10.97 16.28 -8.91
C ALA A 125 12.24 15.46 -9.12
N ARG A 126 12.96 15.11 -8.06
CA ARG A 126 14.12 14.21 -8.14
C ARG A 126 13.69 12.77 -8.34
N LEU A 127 12.61 12.35 -7.70
CA LEU A 127 12.03 11.01 -7.87
C LEU A 127 11.40 10.80 -9.25
N ASP A 128 10.83 11.84 -9.84
CA ASP A 128 10.28 11.83 -11.21
C ASP A 128 11.36 11.58 -12.28
N ALA A 129 12.61 11.94 -11.97
CA ALA A 129 13.76 11.68 -12.82
C ALA A 129 14.42 10.29 -12.59
N VAL A 130 13.89 9.50 -11.65
CA VAL A 130 14.38 8.14 -11.37
C VAL A 130 13.54 7.13 -12.14
N ASP A 131 14.20 6.18 -12.80
CA ASP A 131 13.53 5.23 -13.68
C ASP A 131 12.65 4.23 -12.91
N SER A 132 13.12 3.74 -11.77
CA SER A 132 12.45 2.66 -11.03
C SER A 132 12.58 2.78 -9.52
N VAL A 133 11.68 2.09 -8.82
CA VAL A 133 11.78 1.81 -7.39
C VAL A 133 11.69 0.31 -7.14
N VAL A 134 12.47 -0.20 -6.19
CA VAL A 134 12.36 -1.57 -5.68
C VAL A 134 11.97 -1.52 -4.22
N THR A 135 10.88 -2.22 -3.85
CA THR A 135 10.40 -2.29 -2.46
C THR A 135 10.07 -3.70 -2.04
N GLY A 136 10.05 -3.94 -0.73
CA GLY A 136 9.23 -4.99 -0.14
C GLY A 136 7.81 -4.50 0.11
N CYS A 137 7.03 -5.29 0.86
CA CYS A 137 5.70 -4.93 1.32
C CYS A 137 5.49 -5.34 2.78
N ALA A 138 4.42 -4.86 3.41
CA ALA A 138 3.97 -5.36 4.71
C ALA A 138 3.26 -6.70 4.55
N LEU A 139 2.29 -6.77 3.63
CA LEU A 139 1.54 -7.98 3.28
C LEU A 139 0.86 -7.82 1.91
N ALA A 140 0.31 -8.93 1.41
CA ALA A 140 -0.54 -8.98 0.22
C ALA A 140 -1.83 -9.74 0.51
N VAL A 141 -2.95 -9.27 -0.06
CA VAL A 141 -4.30 -9.81 0.11
C VAL A 141 -4.71 -10.58 -1.14
N ALA A 142 -4.90 -11.89 -1.01
CA ALA A 142 -5.14 -12.76 -2.16
C ALA A 142 -6.47 -12.48 -2.86
N GLU A 143 -7.58 -12.36 -2.11
CA GLU A 143 -8.93 -12.14 -2.67
C GLU A 143 -9.06 -10.86 -3.51
N THR A 144 -8.26 -9.85 -3.22
CA THR A 144 -8.37 -8.55 -3.89
C THR A 144 -7.18 -8.21 -4.78
N GLY A 145 -6.14 -9.07 -4.84
CA GLY A 145 -4.92 -8.75 -5.58
C GLY A 145 -4.28 -7.45 -5.10
N THR A 146 -4.28 -7.22 -3.77
CA THR A 146 -3.82 -5.96 -3.20
C THR A 146 -2.53 -6.15 -2.42
N ILE A 147 -1.55 -5.29 -2.66
CA ILE A 147 -0.30 -5.22 -1.90
C ILE A 147 -0.39 -4.02 -0.94
N VAL A 148 0.01 -4.21 0.32
CA VAL A 148 0.00 -3.16 1.34
C VAL A 148 1.43 -2.80 1.72
N LEU A 149 1.76 -1.51 1.60
CA LEU A 149 2.96 -0.91 2.13
C LEU A 149 2.59 -0.05 3.34
N ASP A 150 3.35 -0.17 4.44
CA ASP A 150 3.09 0.54 5.70
C ASP A 150 4.27 1.44 6.12
N ALA A 151 5.10 1.84 5.16
CA ALA A 151 6.34 2.59 5.37
C ALA A 151 7.33 1.90 6.33
N GLY A 152 7.29 0.58 6.43
CA GLY A 152 8.23 -0.24 7.18
C GLY A 152 9.60 -0.35 6.48
N PRO A 153 10.54 -1.07 7.12
CA PRO A 153 11.84 -1.33 6.52
C PRO A 153 11.70 -1.95 5.11
N GLY A 154 12.47 -1.43 4.16
CA GLY A 154 12.44 -1.89 2.77
C GLY A 154 11.22 -1.46 1.95
N GLN A 155 10.29 -0.69 2.52
CA GLN A 155 9.09 -0.23 1.81
C GLN A 155 9.15 1.25 1.45
N GLY A 156 9.84 2.04 2.28
CA GLY A 156 10.03 3.47 2.08
C GLY A 156 8.78 4.32 2.35
N ARG A 157 8.95 5.61 2.17
CA ARG A 157 7.87 6.59 2.30
C ARG A 157 6.97 6.58 1.06
N ARG A 158 5.73 7.01 1.21
CA ARG A 158 4.68 6.97 0.17
C ARG A 158 5.11 7.55 -1.19
N LEU A 159 5.95 8.60 -1.21
CA LEU A 159 6.44 9.18 -2.46
C LEU A 159 7.21 8.20 -3.33
N LEU A 160 7.93 7.23 -2.74
CA LEU A 160 8.73 6.26 -3.49
C LEU A 160 7.85 5.31 -4.32
N SER A 161 6.69 4.93 -3.82
CA SER A 161 5.76 4.04 -4.51
C SER A 161 4.76 4.76 -5.42
N LEU A 162 4.79 6.10 -5.47
CA LEU A 162 3.82 6.88 -6.26
C LEU A 162 4.45 7.68 -7.40
N VAL A 163 5.73 8.08 -7.30
CA VAL A 163 6.35 9.01 -8.25
C VAL A 163 7.12 8.29 -9.37
N PRO A 164 8.05 7.35 -9.09
CA PRO A 164 8.72 6.61 -10.16
C PRO A 164 7.72 5.85 -11.03
N ASP A 165 7.96 5.82 -12.32
CA ASP A 165 7.03 5.24 -13.30
C ASP A 165 7.00 3.71 -13.33
N HIS A 166 8.04 3.08 -12.78
CA HIS A 166 8.20 1.64 -12.67
C HIS A 166 8.45 1.22 -11.22
N HIS A 167 7.61 0.32 -10.72
CA HIS A 167 7.71 -0.23 -9.37
C HIS A 167 7.89 -1.74 -9.40
N VAL A 168 8.99 -2.24 -8.86
CA VAL A 168 9.23 -3.66 -8.59
C VAL A 168 8.95 -3.92 -7.12
N CYS A 169 7.91 -4.67 -6.81
CA CYS A 169 7.50 -5.00 -5.44
C CYS A 169 7.73 -6.47 -5.13
N VAL A 170 8.45 -6.76 -4.05
CA VAL A 170 8.76 -8.12 -3.58
C VAL A 170 7.78 -8.52 -2.49
N VAL A 171 7.10 -9.63 -2.68
CA VAL A 171 6.18 -10.26 -1.71
C VAL A 171 6.75 -11.62 -1.31
N ARG A 172 7.09 -11.81 -0.04
CA ARG A 172 7.56 -13.09 0.49
C ARG A 172 6.38 -14.00 0.78
N THR A 173 6.42 -15.19 0.23
CA THR A 173 5.36 -16.16 0.35
C THR A 173 5.83 -17.42 1.13
N PRO A 174 4.98 -17.98 1.97
CA PRO A 174 3.59 -17.61 2.27
C PRO A 174 3.43 -16.50 3.32
N GLU A 175 4.49 -16.04 4.00
CA GLU A 175 4.45 -15.27 5.25
C GLU A 175 3.70 -13.94 5.13
N GLN A 176 3.82 -13.28 3.98
CA GLN A 176 3.19 -11.99 3.71
C GLN A 176 1.85 -12.10 3.00
N VAL A 177 1.37 -13.31 2.68
CA VAL A 177 0.08 -13.49 2.00
C VAL A 177 -1.02 -13.78 3.01
N VAL A 178 -2.14 -13.08 2.88
CA VAL A 178 -3.38 -13.31 3.62
C VAL A 178 -4.54 -13.49 2.67
N ALA A 179 -5.57 -14.24 3.08
CA ALA A 179 -6.70 -14.50 2.21
C ALA A 179 -7.51 -13.24 1.91
N SER A 180 -7.81 -12.41 2.92
CA SER A 180 -8.80 -11.35 2.83
C SER A 180 -8.39 -10.08 3.57
N VAL A 181 -9.10 -8.97 3.29
CA VAL A 181 -8.92 -7.69 4.00
C VAL A 181 -9.21 -7.83 5.51
N PRO A 182 -10.29 -8.49 5.97
CA PRO A 182 -10.50 -8.73 7.40
C PRO A 182 -9.35 -9.42 8.11
N LEU A 183 -8.64 -10.33 7.42
CA LEU A 183 -7.45 -11.01 7.96
C LEU A 183 -6.17 -10.16 7.85
N ALA A 184 -6.13 -9.18 6.96
CA ALA A 184 -5.02 -8.25 6.83
C ALA A 184 -5.00 -7.20 7.95
N LEU A 185 -6.16 -6.61 8.28
CA LEU A 185 -6.26 -5.49 9.22
C LEU A 185 -5.61 -5.74 10.58
N PRO A 186 -5.77 -6.91 11.24
CA PRO A 186 -5.12 -7.19 12.52
C PRO A 186 -3.59 -7.28 12.44
N ARG A 187 -3.03 -7.47 11.24
CA ARG A 187 -1.58 -7.57 11.00
C ARG A 187 -0.93 -6.22 10.73
N LEU A 188 -1.72 -5.17 10.52
CA LEU A 188 -1.26 -3.83 10.20
C LEU A 188 -1.37 -2.92 11.42
N ASP A 189 -0.39 -2.03 11.59
CA ASP A 189 -0.46 -0.97 12.59
C ASP A 189 -1.30 0.19 12.03
N PRO A 190 -2.48 0.50 12.65
CA PRO A 190 -3.37 1.54 12.13
C PRO A 190 -2.79 2.96 12.27
N VAL A 191 -1.74 3.15 13.07
CA VAL A 191 -1.07 4.47 13.25
C VAL A 191 -0.06 4.74 12.13
N ARG A 192 0.41 3.71 11.46
CA ARG A 192 1.39 3.86 10.37
C ARG A 192 0.71 4.31 9.07
N PRO A 193 1.38 5.14 8.26
CA PRO A 193 0.87 5.49 6.94
C PRO A 193 0.82 4.24 6.06
N GLN A 194 -0.32 4.00 5.44
CA GLN A 194 -0.53 2.83 4.59
C GLN A 194 -0.78 3.24 3.14
N THR A 195 -0.23 2.47 2.21
CA THR A 195 -0.51 2.55 0.78
C THR A 195 -1.00 1.18 0.32
N TRP A 196 -2.22 1.12 -0.21
CA TRP A 196 -2.85 -0.10 -0.73
C TRP A 196 -2.81 -0.03 -2.25
N ILE A 197 -2.19 -1.02 -2.88
CA ILE A 197 -1.89 -1.06 -4.32
C ILE A 197 -2.59 -2.27 -4.92
N SER A 198 -3.56 -2.02 -5.82
CA SER A 198 -4.25 -3.05 -6.60
C SER A 198 -3.98 -2.79 -8.08
N GLY A 199 -2.85 -3.30 -8.56
CA GLY A 199 -2.36 -3.07 -9.93
C GLY A 199 -1.65 -1.73 -10.15
N PRO A 200 -1.15 -1.48 -11.37
CA PRO A 200 -0.51 -0.22 -11.75
C PRO A 200 -1.52 0.93 -11.78
N SER A 201 -0.99 2.15 -11.73
CA SER A 201 -1.82 3.36 -11.69
C SER A 201 -2.71 3.48 -12.92
N ALA A 202 -4.01 3.56 -12.69
CA ALA A 202 -5.00 3.82 -13.73
C ALA A 202 -6.22 4.52 -13.15
N THR A 203 -6.84 5.41 -13.93
CA THR A 203 -8.16 5.98 -13.63
C THR A 203 -9.08 5.80 -14.82
N SER A 204 -10.34 5.48 -14.58
CA SER A 204 -11.37 5.31 -15.59
C SER A 204 -12.71 5.91 -15.18
N ASP A 205 -12.81 6.36 -13.94
CA ASP A 205 -14.08 6.72 -13.32
C ASP A 205 -14.65 8.06 -13.82
N ILE A 206 -13.78 8.92 -14.35
CA ILE A 206 -14.13 10.27 -14.83
C ILE A 206 -14.11 10.33 -16.35
N GLU A 207 -13.05 9.82 -16.99
CA GLU A 207 -12.80 9.94 -18.42
C GLU A 207 -13.51 8.88 -19.26
N LEU A 208 -14.12 7.85 -18.65
CA LEU A 208 -14.69 6.66 -19.27
C LEU A 208 -13.69 5.80 -20.07
N ASP A 209 -12.48 6.30 -20.26
CA ASP A 209 -11.33 5.62 -20.83
C ASP A 209 -10.25 5.45 -19.77
N ARG A 210 -9.52 4.33 -19.79
CA ARG A 210 -8.44 4.06 -18.85
C ARG A 210 -7.23 4.94 -19.13
N VAL A 211 -6.98 5.92 -18.27
CA VAL A 211 -5.76 6.74 -18.28
C VAL A 211 -4.77 6.19 -17.27
N GLU A 212 -3.57 5.87 -17.70
CA GLU A 212 -2.51 5.29 -16.86
C GLU A 212 -1.55 6.38 -16.37
N GLY A 213 -0.95 6.17 -15.16
CA GLY A 213 0.10 7.03 -14.63
C GLY A 213 -0.37 8.33 -13.96
N VAL A 214 -1.65 8.49 -13.65
CA VAL A 214 -2.17 9.71 -12.99
C VAL A 214 -1.83 9.77 -11.51
N HIS A 215 -1.85 8.61 -10.83
CA HIS A 215 -1.72 8.53 -9.37
C HIS A 215 -0.64 7.55 -8.90
N GLY A 216 0.32 7.19 -9.75
CA GLY A 216 1.38 6.24 -9.42
C GLY A 216 2.04 5.62 -10.66
N PRO A 217 2.86 4.59 -10.46
CA PRO A 217 3.59 3.91 -11.53
C PRO A 217 2.68 3.37 -12.63
N ARG A 218 3.03 3.58 -13.88
CA ARG A 218 2.36 2.94 -15.03
C ARG A 218 2.66 1.45 -15.11
N THR A 219 3.78 1.03 -14.52
CA THR A 219 4.16 -0.39 -14.51
C THR A 219 4.40 -0.86 -13.09
N LEU A 220 3.72 -1.94 -12.72
CA LEU A 220 3.91 -2.65 -11.47
C LEU A 220 4.36 -4.08 -11.78
N GLU A 221 5.60 -4.40 -11.39
CA GLU A 221 6.16 -5.75 -11.41
C GLU A 221 6.07 -6.33 -9.98
N VAL A 222 5.51 -7.52 -9.84
CA VAL A 222 5.37 -8.18 -8.54
C VAL A 222 6.14 -9.49 -8.54
N LEU A 223 7.12 -9.60 -7.66
CA LEU A 223 7.89 -10.81 -7.43
C LEU A 223 7.31 -11.56 -6.23
N LEU A 224 6.65 -12.69 -6.49
CA LEU A 224 6.18 -13.64 -5.47
C LEU A 224 7.32 -14.61 -5.16
N VAL A 225 7.94 -14.44 -3.99
CA VAL A 225 9.19 -15.12 -3.63
C VAL A 225 8.93 -16.22 -2.60
N THR A 226 9.30 -17.43 -2.93
CA THR A 226 9.28 -18.57 -2.00
C THR A 226 10.66 -18.84 -1.44
N ALA A 227 10.75 -19.29 -0.18
CA ALA A 227 12.00 -19.69 0.43
C ALA A 227 12.60 -20.89 -0.33
N THR A 228 13.92 -20.84 -0.56
CA THR A 228 14.64 -21.95 -1.22
C THR A 228 14.49 -23.22 -0.36
N GLY A 229 13.95 -24.29 -0.95
CA GLY A 229 13.74 -25.59 -0.26
C GLY A 229 12.32 -25.81 0.27
N ALA A 230 11.36 -24.90 0.05
CA ALA A 230 9.96 -25.07 0.48
C ALA A 230 9.15 -26.03 -0.42
N ASP A 231 9.64 -26.38 -1.61
CA ASP A 231 8.94 -27.26 -2.58
C ASP A 231 9.02 -28.76 -2.24
N ALA A 232 9.57 -29.14 -1.07
CA ALA A 232 9.79 -30.55 -0.71
C ALA A 232 8.69 -31.17 0.17
N VAL A 233 7.52 -30.56 0.30
CA VAL A 233 6.35 -31.23 0.92
C VAL A 233 5.47 -31.79 -0.18
N THR A 234 5.90 -32.93 -0.74
CA THR A 234 5.00 -33.82 -1.47
C THR A 234 4.02 -34.40 -0.45
N PRO A 235 2.70 -34.26 -0.59
CA PRO A 235 1.75 -34.96 0.26
C PRO A 235 1.83 -36.45 -0.04
N ALA A 236 1.98 -37.21 1.04
CA ALA A 236 1.88 -38.67 1.00
C ALA A 236 0.42 -39.13 0.80
#